data_eec22b01d3427d18854b19d8a53138f0
#
_entry.id   eec22b01d3427d18854b19d8a53138f0
#
_cell.length_a   1.000
_cell.length_b   1.000
_cell.length_c   1.000
_cell.angle_alpha   90.00
_cell.angle_beta   90.00
_cell.angle_gamma   90.00
#
_symmetry.space_group_name_H-M   'P 1'
#
loop_
_entity.id
_entity.type
_entity.pdbx_description
1 polymer ?
#
loop_
_entity_poly.entity_id
_entity_poly.type
_entity_poly.pdbx_seq_one_letter_code
_entity_poly.pdbx_strand_id
1 'polypeptide(L)'
;MNKKVMYTCITGGYDTPTDNFKKKEDFDYILFSDKPIQTNCWQNKVLDFEDLDFISDVRKQRYVKIEAHKFLSEYDFSVYVDANTIIDNKLYDYIINNSEAPITFKKHPECDCVYKELDRVVLCQKESKKNSDVIKARYLKEGMPFNYGLYESNIIIRYHNNKTVIKLMDVWWNELIMNSHRDQLSLTYAIWKSGLNDFISKAESNNFPPRNHVTNRLTQKLLMFQTYYKTEQYSEWNMDKTPSFVKCVNTTLPYYPHYELNPFWSEFLLMKRIYENIDEYNCEYIGFDQYKRHFDYNSILQFLETSPDNAIVGDLGYINVYKHYCDGHKKKDIENLIDIISKDARYYNINKLLHSGVVAFTFGSCFIMKKHAFKKVCELIFDAINKMDVLYGLDYDYKKYENYFRKEAKHLEEYGNDITPKTYEYQRRCFGYLAERLLSSFIITEYYYKGKLARTVLINEKK
;
A
#
# COMPACT_ATOMS: atom_id res chain seq x y z
N MET A 1 18.31 -12.18 34.89
CA MET A 1 16.86 -12.44 34.77
C MET A 1 16.44 -12.11 33.34
N ASN A 2 15.72 -13.02 32.71
CA ASN A 2 15.23 -12.77 31.35
C ASN A 2 14.24 -11.62 31.39
N LYS A 3 14.50 -10.55 30.64
CA LYS A 3 13.59 -9.41 30.55
C LYS A 3 12.38 -9.78 29.69
N LYS A 4 11.19 -9.66 30.24
CA LYS A 4 9.93 -9.95 29.56
C LYS A 4 9.16 -8.69 29.26
N VAL A 5 8.49 -8.64 28.12
CA VAL A 5 7.63 -7.52 27.75
C VAL A 5 6.28 -8.01 27.19
N MET A 6 5.22 -7.37 27.63
CA MET A 6 3.94 -7.44 26.96
C MET A 6 3.77 -6.17 26.14
N TYR A 7 3.39 -6.29 24.88
CA TYR A 7 3.28 -5.13 24.03
C TYR A 7 2.07 -5.19 23.09
N THR A 8 1.64 -4.02 22.70
CA THR A 8 0.58 -3.80 21.70
C THR A 8 0.95 -2.65 20.77
N CYS A 9 0.24 -2.49 19.68
CA CYS A 9 0.44 -1.38 18.75
C CYS A 9 -0.89 -0.83 18.24
N ILE A 10 -1.03 0.49 18.23
CA ILE A 10 -2.17 1.23 17.69
C ILE A 10 -1.66 2.31 16.74
N THR A 11 -2.14 2.28 15.50
CA THR A 11 -1.83 3.26 14.45
C THR A 11 -3.12 3.80 13.84
N GLY A 12 -3.10 5.04 13.36
CA GLY A 12 -4.28 5.70 12.78
C GLY A 12 -5.45 5.90 13.74
N GLY A 13 -5.22 5.80 15.05
CA GLY A 13 -6.29 5.92 16.06
C GLY A 13 -7.38 4.84 15.95
N TYR A 14 -7.04 3.67 15.43
CA TYR A 14 -8.01 2.62 15.11
C TYR A 14 -8.69 2.00 16.32
N ASP A 15 -7.99 1.92 17.45
CA ASP A 15 -8.48 1.22 18.65
C ASP A 15 -8.15 2.00 19.94
N THR A 16 -8.75 1.59 21.04
CA THR A 16 -8.42 2.07 22.37
C THR A 16 -7.81 0.92 23.16
N PRO A 17 -6.64 1.09 23.79
CA PRO A 17 -6.00 0.00 24.52
C PRO A 17 -6.81 -0.35 25.77
N THR A 18 -6.84 -1.63 26.13
CA THR A 18 -7.24 -2.05 27.47
C THR A 18 -6.27 -1.43 28.48
N ASP A 19 -6.72 -0.55 29.33
CA ASP A 19 -5.88 0.31 30.20
C ASP A 19 -6.27 0.26 31.67
N ASN A 20 -6.98 -0.78 32.09
CA ASN A 20 -7.34 -1.04 33.48
C ASN A 20 -7.10 -2.51 33.80
N PHE A 21 -5.85 -2.85 34.14
CA PHE A 21 -5.48 -4.20 34.54
C PHE A 21 -4.34 -4.21 35.58
N LYS A 22 -4.21 -5.32 36.30
CA LYS A 22 -3.14 -5.50 37.29
C LYS A 22 -1.88 -5.97 36.59
N LYS A 23 -0.81 -5.16 36.64
CA LYS A 23 0.50 -5.51 36.12
C LYS A 23 1.15 -6.64 36.92
N LYS A 24 1.93 -7.50 36.25
CA LYS A 24 2.86 -8.46 36.88
C LYS A 24 4.24 -7.82 36.92
N GLU A 25 4.96 -8.03 38.00
CA GLU A 25 6.29 -7.41 38.25
C GLU A 25 7.38 -7.88 37.30
N ASP A 26 7.22 -9.07 36.71
CA ASP A 26 8.18 -9.65 35.77
C ASP A 26 7.97 -9.24 34.31
N PHE A 27 7.00 -8.35 34.04
CA PHE A 27 6.73 -7.82 32.70
C PHE A 27 6.81 -6.29 32.66
N ASP A 28 7.47 -5.78 31.63
CA ASP A 28 7.26 -4.41 31.14
C ASP A 28 6.06 -4.37 30.19
N TYR A 29 5.39 -3.21 30.12
CA TYR A 29 4.17 -3.04 29.32
C TYR A 29 4.35 -1.87 28.36
N ILE A 30 4.43 -2.14 27.04
CA ILE A 30 4.73 -1.14 26.02
C ILE A 30 3.59 -1.04 25.00
N LEU A 31 3.10 0.18 24.79
CA LEU A 31 2.19 0.53 23.72
C LEU A 31 2.98 1.29 22.64
N PHE A 32 3.11 0.71 21.46
CA PHE A 32 3.61 1.42 20.30
C PHE A 32 2.48 2.16 19.57
N SER A 33 2.74 3.36 19.08
CA SER A 33 1.75 4.16 18.37
C SER A 33 2.42 5.12 17.37
N ASP A 34 1.65 5.61 16.40
CA ASP A 34 2.06 6.66 15.46
C ASP A 34 1.82 8.08 16.02
N LYS A 35 1.09 8.19 17.13
CA LYS A 35 0.78 9.46 17.84
C LYS A 35 0.75 9.22 19.33
N PRO A 36 1.02 10.24 20.17
CA PRO A 36 0.95 10.11 21.61
C PRO A 36 -0.44 9.60 22.07
N ILE A 37 -0.46 8.56 22.90
CA ILE A 37 -1.65 8.02 23.54
C ILE A 37 -1.42 8.05 25.05
N GLN A 38 -2.33 8.69 25.80
CA GLN A 38 -2.29 8.68 27.25
C GLN A 38 -2.82 7.36 27.78
N THR A 39 -2.07 6.72 28.66
CA THR A 39 -2.42 5.43 29.26
C THR A 39 -1.94 5.35 30.71
N ASN A 40 -2.63 4.53 31.54
CA ASN A 40 -2.27 4.28 32.93
C ASN A 40 -1.39 3.03 33.09
N CYS A 41 -1.63 2.04 32.23
CA CYS A 41 -1.00 0.74 32.34
C CYS A 41 0.17 0.53 31.38
N TRP A 42 0.25 1.26 30.29
CA TRP A 42 1.26 1.11 29.27
C TRP A 42 2.27 2.25 29.27
N GLN A 43 3.52 1.93 28.98
CA GLN A 43 4.51 2.93 28.54
C GLN A 43 4.29 3.17 27.05
N ASN A 44 3.79 4.35 26.68
CA ASN A 44 3.62 4.69 25.27
C ASN A 44 4.95 5.06 24.62
N LYS A 45 5.31 4.36 23.55
CA LYS A 45 6.44 4.67 22.67
C LYS A 45 5.89 5.08 21.30
N VAL A 46 6.06 6.34 20.94
CA VAL A 46 5.67 6.86 19.62
C VAL A 46 6.76 6.47 18.62
N LEU A 47 6.36 5.84 17.52
CA LEU A 47 7.24 5.41 16.45
C LEU A 47 7.17 6.36 15.27
N ASP A 48 8.31 6.62 14.67
CA ASP A 48 8.42 7.19 13.35
C ASP A 48 8.45 6.06 12.30
N PHE A 49 7.63 6.18 11.27
CA PHE A 49 7.51 5.21 10.19
C PHE A 49 8.07 5.74 8.87
N GLU A 50 9.08 6.64 8.91
CA GLU A 50 9.60 7.35 7.74
C GLU A 50 9.64 6.52 6.45
N ASP A 51 10.30 5.37 6.47
CA ASP A 51 10.43 4.49 5.29
C ASP A 51 9.14 3.73 4.94
N LEU A 52 8.18 3.67 5.85
CA LEU A 52 6.91 2.95 5.69
C LEU A 52 5.70 3.89 5.75
N ASP A 53 5.91 5.19 5.67
CA ASP A 53 4.82 6.15 5.86
C ASP A 53 3.74 6.06 4.78
N PHE A 54 4.06 5.55 3.62
CA PHE A 54 3.11 5.32 2.52
C PHE A 54 2.19 4.10 2.70
N ILE A 55 2.53 3.13 3.57
CA ILE A 55 1.64 1.99 3.82
C ILE A 55 0.48 2.39 4.73
N SER A 56 -0.62 1.64 4.64
CA SER A 56 -1.79 1.88 5.48
C SER A 56 -1.48 1.72 6.98
N ASP A 57 -2.23 2.44 7.82
CA ASP A 57 -2.06 2.35 9.28
C ASP A 57 -2.23 0.91 9.78
N VAL A 58 -3.12 0.12 9.17
CA VAL A 58 -3.24 -1.31 9.47
C VAL A 58 -1.94 -2.05 9.23
N ARG A 59 -1.24 -1.78 8.12
CA ARG A 59 0.04 -2.44 7.82
C ARG A 59 1.16 -1.96 8.73
N LYS A 60 1.19 -0.68 9.13
CA LYS A 60 2.12 -0.16 10.14
C LYS A 60 1.96 -0.91 11.47
N GLN A 61 0.73 -1.09 11.92
CA GLN A 61 0.44 -1.87 13.12
C GLN A 61 0.93 -3.33 12.98
N ARG A 62 0.71 -3.96 11.82
CA ARG A 62 1.18 -5.33 11.55
C ARG A 62 2.71 -5.41 11.51
N TYR A 63 3.40 -4.38 11.01
CA TYR A 63 4.86 -4.31 11.03
C TYR A 63 5.42 -4.42 12.45
N VAL A 64 4.94 -3.60 13.36
CA VAL A 64 5.37 -3.64 14.77
C VAL A 64 4.99 -4.97 15.44
N LYS A 65 3.81 -5.51 15.14
CA LYS A 65 3.35 -6.80 15.62
C LYS A 65 4.26 -7.96 15.20
N ILE A 66 4.66 -7.99 13.94
CA ILE A 66 5.43 -9.07 13.35
C ILE A 66 6.92 -8.91 13.67
N GLU A 67 7.50 -7.76 13.41
CA GLU A 67 8.93 -7.47 13.46
C GLU A 67 9.41 -7.02 14.86
N ALA A 68 8.88 -7.62 15.93
CA ALA A 68 9.16 -7.21 17.31
C ALA A 68 10.65 -7.14 17.67
N HIS A 69 11.49 -7.97 17.07
CA HIS A 69 12.94 -7.97 17.28
C HIS A 69 13.61 -6.63 16.90
N LYS A 70 13.00 -5.85 16.03
CA LYS A 70 13.47 -4.51 15.63
C LYS A 70 13.17 -3.42 16.68
N PHE A 71 12.16 -3.65 17.52
CA PHE A 71 11.65 -2.65 18.47
C PHE A 71 11.91 -2.99 19.94
N LEU A 72 12.23 -4.25 20.22
CA LEU A 72 12.28 -4.84 21.56
C LEU A 72 13.56 -5.66 21.77
N SER A 73 14.66 -5.30 21.11
CA SER A 73 15.92 -6.04 21.14
C SER A 73 16.51 -6.22 22.55
N GLU A 74 16.14 -5.32 23.48
CA GLU A 74 16.57 -5.34 24.89
C GLU A 74 15.84 -6.38 25.76
N TYR A 75 14.78 -7.03 25.23
CA TYR A 75 14.00 -8.06 25.90
C TYR A 75 14.28 -9.44 25.33
N ASP A 76 14.27 -10.47 26.18
CA ASP A 76 14.48 -11.85 25.75
C ASP A 76 13.18 -12.52 25.28
N PHE A 77 12.05 -12.09 25.85
CA PHE A 77 10.74 -12.70 25.67
C PHE A 77 9.68 -11.64 25.49
N SER A 78 8.80 -11.82 24.51
CA SER A 78 7.70 -10.90 24.27
C SER A 78 6.36 -11.59 24.10
N VAL A 79 5.33 -10.93 24.58
CA VAL A 79 3.92 -11.28 24.35
C VAL A 79 3.25 -10.12 23.63
N TYR A 80 2.91 -10.32 22.36
CA TYR A 80 2.04 -9.40 21.66
C TYR A 80 0.58 -9.68 22.04
N VAL A 81 -0.19 -8.63 22.26
CA VAL A 81 -1.65 -8.70 22.41
C VAL A 81 -2.30 -7.64 21.52
N ASP A 82 -3.45 -7.97 20.90
CA ASP A 82 -4.27 -6.92 20.26
C ASP A 82 -4.73 -5.91 21.33
N ALA A 83 -4.81 -4.63 20.99
CA ALA A 83 -5.06 -3.53 21.95
C ALA A 83 -6.35 -3.70 22.78
N ASN A 84 -7.34 -4.36 22.22
CA ASN A 84 -8.63 -4.64 22.85
C ASN A 84 -8.70 -5.98 23.61
N THR A 85 -7.56 -6.67 23.79
CA THR A 85 -7.49 -7.91 24.58
C THR A 85 -7.65 -7.60 26.06
N ILE A 86 -8.50 -8.35 26.76
CA ILE A 86 -8.65 -8.23 28.22
C ILE A 86 -7.43 -8.88 28.89
N ILE A 87 -6.72 -8.09 29.71
CA ILE A 87 -5.52 -8.54 30.43
C ILE A 87 -5.92 -8.89 31.85
N ASP A 88 -6.07 -10.16 32.13
CA ASP A 88 -6.47 -10.74 33.41
C ASP A 88 -5.61 -11.98 33.77
N ASN A 89 -5.93 -12.63 34.86
CA ASN A 89 -5.22 -13.85 35.27
C ASN A 89 -5.33 -14.98 34.25
N LYS A 90 -6.40 -15.10 33.50
CA LYS A 90 -6.56 -16.12 32.45
C LYS A 90 -5.54 -15.92 31.33
N LEU A 91 -5.28 -14.66 30.95
CA LEU A 91 -4.23 -14.36 29.98
C LEU A 91 -2.84 -14.77 30.51
N TYR A 92 -2.52 -14.45 31.76
CA TYR A 92 -1.22 -14.83 32.35
C TYR A 92 -1.06 -16.35 32.47
N ASP A 93 -2.11 -17.06 32.90
CA ASP A 93 -2.10 -18.52 32.93
C ASP A 93 -1.90 -19.12 31.51
N TYR A 94 -2.57 -18.52 30.51
CA TYR A 94 -2.39 -18.90 29.11
C TYR A 94 -0.94 -18.68 28.65
N ILE A 95 -0.33 -17.55 28.98
CA ILE A 95 1.07 -17.25 28.64
C ILE A 95 2.02 -18.26 29.30
N ILE A 96 1.86 -18.52 30.60
CA ILE A 96 2.72 -19.46 31.35
C ILE A 96 2.64 -20.85 30.73
N ASN A 97 1.43 -21.34 30.45
CA ASN A 97 1.22 -22.68 29.89
C ASN A 97 1.70 -22.86 28.44
N ASN A 98 2.04 -21.77 27.74
CA ASN A 98 2.40 -21.76 26.32
C ASN A 98 3.74 -21.07 26.05
N SER A 99 4.60 -20.88 27.05
CA SER A 99 5.87 -20.15 26.92
C SER A 99 7.12 -21.03 26.74
N GLU A 100 6.97 -22.36 26.67
CA GLU A 100 8.09 -23.27 26.53
C GLU A 100 8.68 -23.30 25.12
N ALA A 101 7.82 -23.13 24.10
CA ALA A 101 8.26 -23.12 22.71
C ALA A 101 8.86 -21.76 22.30
N PRO A 102 9.78 -21.76 21.32
CA PRO A 102 10.34 -20.50 20.78
C PRO A 102 9.31 -19.52 20.29
N ILE A 103 8.18 -20.00 19.75
CA ILE A 103 7.00 -19.21 19.38
C ILE A 103 5.73 -20.03 19.48
N THR A 104 4.67 -19.41 19.97
CA THR A 104 3.33 -20.01 20.06
C THR A 104 2.28 -19.13 19.40
N PHE A 105 1.46 -19.76 18.54
CA PHE A 105 0.24 -19.20 17.97
C PHE A 105 -0.99 -19.96 18.43
N LYS A 106 -2.13 -19.30 18.44
CA LYS A 106 -3.40 -19.93 18.73
C LYS A 106 -3.98 -20.58 17.48
N LYS A 107 -4.47 -21.82 17.58
CA LYS A 107 -5.27 -22.43 16.50
C LYS A 107 -6.57 -21.65 16.29
N HIS A 108 -6.97 -21.50 15.04
CA HIS A 108 -8.29 -20.95 14.74
C HIS A 108 -9.40 -21.92 15.21
N PRO A 109 -10.43 -21.42 15.95
CA PRO A 109 -11.41 -22.31 16.60
C PRO A 109 -12.32 -23.07 15.63
N GLU A 110 -12.57 -22.52 14.43
CA GLU A 110 -13.61 -23.01 13.51
C GLU A 110 -13.06 -23.41 12.14
N CYS A 111 -11.82 -23.09 11.83
CA CYS A 111 -11.25 -23.29 10.50
C CYS A 111 -9.82 -23.78 10.57
N ASP A 112 -9.48 -24.74 9.72
CA ASP A 112 -8.15 -25.38 9.62
C ASP A 112 -7.50 -25.16 8.23
N CYS A 113 -8.06 -24.26 7.42
CA CYS A 113 -7.68 -24.12 6.03
C CYS A 113 -7.68 -22.66 5.57
N VAL A 114 -6.52 -22.16 5.15
CA VAL A 114 -6.37 -20.80 4.62
C VAL A 114 -7.25 -20.56 3.39
N TYR A 115 -7.47 -21.56 2.56
CA TYR A 115 -8.32 -21.43 1.36
C TYR A 115 -9.78 -21.19 1.71
N LYS A 116 -10.29 -21.87 2.76
CA LYS A 116 -11.65 -21.62 3.29
C LYS A 116 -11.75 -20.22 3.91
N GLU A 117 -10.71 -19.78 4.62
CA GLU A 117 -10.68 -18.44 5.21
C GLU A 117 -10.60 -17.36 4.14
N LEU A 118 -9.86 -17.57 3.03
CA LEU A 118 -9.84 -16.65 1.87
C LEU A 118 -11.26 -16.46 1.29
N ASP A 119 -12.07 -17.49 1.20
CA ASP A 119 -13.47 -17.37 0.78
C ASP A 119 -14.34 -16.67 1.85
N ARG A 120 -14.13 -16.99 3.13
CA ARG A 120 -14.87 -16.41 4.26
C ARG A 120 -14.65 -14.90 4.41
N VAL A 121 -13.41 -14.42 4.29
CA VAL A 121 -13.12 -12.97 4.42
C VAL A 121 -13.73 -12.15 3.29
N VAL A 122 -13.92 -12.74 2.10
CA VAL A 122 -14.66 -12.11 1.00
C VAL A 122 -16.16 -12.01 1.34
N LEU A 123 -16.76 -13.07 1.83
CA LEU A 123 -18.16 -13.09 2.27
C LEU A 123 -18.42 -12.06 3.39
N CYS A 124 -17.46 -11.92 4.31
CA CYS A 124 -17.50 -10.92 5.38
C CYS A 124 -17.10 -9.50 4.95
N GLN A 125 -16.85 -9.24 3.66
CA GLN A 125 -16.42 -7.95 3.10
C GLN A 125 -15.13 -7.41 3.75
N LYS A 126 -14.24 -8.29 4.21
CA LYS A 126 -12.96 -7.96 4.85
C LYS A 126 -11.78 -8.04 3.89
N GLU A 127 -12.00 -8.59 2.70
CA GLU A 127 -11.04 -8.68 1.60
C GLU A 127 -11.78 -8.64 0.27
N SER A 128 -11.14 -8.13 -0.79
CA SER A 128 -11.71 -8.13 -2.12
C SER A 128 -11.67 -9.55 -2.73
N LYS A 129 -12.70 -9.90 -3.51
CA LYS A 129 -12.72 -11.20 -4.22
C LYS A 129 -11.51 -11.32 -5.15
N LYS A 130 -11.17 -10.26 -5.90
CA LYS A 130 -10.03 -10.23 -6.82
C LYS A 130 -8.72 -10.57 -6.12
N ASN A 131 -8.43 -9.91 -4.99
CA ASN A 131 -7.20 -10.15 -4.24
C ASN A 131 -7.18 -11.56 -3.64
N SER A 132 -8.30 -12.01 -3.06
CA SER A 132 -8.45 -13.36 -2.54
C SER A 132 -8.20 -14.43 -3.60
N ASP A 133 -8.77 -14.28 -4.81
CA ASP A 133 -8.58 -15.21 -5.93
C ASP A 133 -7.11 -15.26 -6.38
N VAL A 134 -6.40 -14.11 -6.42
CA VAL A 134 -4.97 -14.03 -6.77
C VAL A 134 -4.11 -14.76 -5.72
N ILE A 135 -4.35 -14.51 -4.44
CA ILE A 135 -3.61 -15.17 -3.34
C ILE A 135 -3.85 -16.68 -3.40
N LYS A 136 -5.10 -17.10 -3.55
CA LYS A 136 -5.50 -18.51 -3.63
C LYS A 136 -4.82 -19.23 -4.80
N ALA A 137 -4.85 -18.63 -5.99
CA ALA A 137 -4.20 -19.20 -7.18
C ALA A 137 -2.68 -19.33 -7.00
N ARG A 138 -2.03 -18.35 -6.37
CA ARG A 138 -0.59 -18.40 -6.09
C ARG A 138 -0.24 -19.49 -5.08
N TYR A 139 -0.94 -19.58 -3.96
CA TYR A 139 -0.70 -20.61 -2.96
C TYR A 139 -0.87 -22.02 -3.53
N LEU A 140 -1.90 -22.24 -4.36
CA LEU A 140 -2.11 -23.49 -5.07
C LEU A 140 -0.98 -23.80 -6.06
N LYS A 141 -0.56 -22.81 -6.86
CA LYS A 141 0.55 -22.95 -7.82
C LYS A 141 1.87 -23.30 -7.14
N GLU A 142 2.11 -22.74 -5.94
CA GLU A 142 3.31 -23.04 -5.16
C GLU A 142 3.24 -24.37 -4.41
N GLY A 143 2.09 -25.05 -4.40
CA GLY A 143 1.91 -26.37 -3.82
C GLY A 143 1.54 -26.36 -2.34
N MET A 144 1.05 -25.25 -1.78
CA MET A 144 0.57 -25.23 -0.40
C MET A 144 -0.63 -26.16 -0.23
N PRO A 145 -0.58 -27.14 0.71
CA PRO A 145 -1.65 -28.12 0.84
C PRO A 145 -2.93 -27.54 1.46
N PHE A 146 -4.08 -28.13 1.12
CA PHE A 146 -5.32 -27.86 1.84
C PHE A 146 -5.23 -28.36 3.29
N ASN A 147 -5.97 -27.69 4.18
CA ASN A 147 -6.08 -28.06 5.60
C ASN A 147 -4.71 -28.14 6.33
N TYR A 148 -3.77 -27.29 5.93
CA TYR A 148 -2.45 -27.18 6.58
C TYR A 148 -2.53 -26.57 7.99
N GLY A 149 -3.66 -26.04 8.35
CA GLY A 149 -3.96 -25.32 9.58
C GLY A 149 -4.40 -23.88 9.30
N LEU A 150 -4.89 -23.23 10.34
CA LEU A 150 -5.14 -21.79 10.35
C LEU A 150 -4.88 -21.29 11.78
N TYR A 151 -4.20 -20.15 11.91
CA TYR A 151 -3.77 -19.64 13.19
C TYR A 151 -4.24 -18.20 13.40
N GLU A 152 -4.64 -17.88 14.63
CA GLU A 152 -4.91 -16.52 15.06
C GLU A 152 -3.64 -15.89 15.62
N SER A 153 -3.47 -14.60 15.34
CA SER A 153 -2.29 -13.82 15.72
C SER A 153 -2.59 -12.69 16.72
N ASN A 154 -3.78 -12.68 17.29
CA ASN A 154 -4.19 -11.67 18.29
C ASN A 154 -3.44 -11.76 19.62
N ILE A 155 -2.84 -12.92 19.93
CA ILE A 155 -1.81 -13.10 20.96
C ILE A 155 -0.67 -13.88 20.33
N ILE A 156 0.57 -13.41 20.51
CA ILE A 156 1.78 -14.10 20.06
C ILE A 156 2.76 -14.15 21.22
N ILE A 157 3.13 -15.35 21.63
CA ILE A 157 4.10 -15.59 22.70
C ILE A 157 5.39 -16.03 22.05
N ARG A 158 6.53 -15.35 22.28
CA ARG A 158 7.77 -15.68 21.58
C ARG A 158 9.06 -15.19 22.22
N TYR A 159 10.12 -15.90 21.95
CA TYR A 159 11.51 -15.47 22.11
C TYR A 159 11.93 -14.76 20.80
N HIS A 160 11.57 -13.48 20.67
CA HIS A 160 11.60 -12.75 19.41
C HIS A 160 13.02 -12.52 18.84
N ASN A 161 14.08 -12.60 19.66
CA ASN A 161 15.48 -12.53 19.23
C ASN A 161 16.05 -13.89 18.77
N ASN A 162 15.27 -14.98 18.84
CA ASN A 162 15.66 -16.26 18.30
C ASN A 162 15.76 -16.19 16.76
N LYS A 163 16.90 -16.58 16.19
CA LYS A 163 17.16 -16.48 14.74
C LYS A 163 16.13 -17.19 13.87
N THR A 164 15.60 -18.33 14.33
CA THR A 164 14.56 -19.07 13.59
C THR A 164 13.22 -18.35 13.67
N VAL A 165 12.90 -17.74 14.82
CA VAL A 165 11.71 -16.89 14.97
C VAL A 165 11.82 -15.66 14.05
N ILE A 166 12.97 -14.96 14.04
CA ILE A 166 13.21 -13.82 13.14
C ILE A 166 12.97 -14.23 11.69
N LYS A 167 13.57 -15.34 11.24
CA LYS A 167 13.37 -15.84 9.87
C LYS A 167 11.90 -16.08 9.53
N LEU A 168 11.12 -16.63 10.45
CA LEU A 168 9.67 -16.82 10.25
C LEU A 168 8.94 -15.48 10.17
N MET A 169 9.31 -14.51 11.03
CA MET A 169 8.69 -13.18 11.01
C MET A 169 9.01 -12.42 9.73
N ASP A 170 10.24 -12.49 9.23
CA ASP A 170 10.62 -11.90 7.92
C ASP A 170 9.80 -12.48 6.77
N VAL A 171 9.62 -13.81 6.73
CA VAL A 171 8.77 -14.45 5.71
C VAL A 171 7.32 -14.00 5.84
N TRP A 172 6.82 -13.90 7.07
CA TRP A 172 5.45 -13.44 7.33
C TRP A 172 5.24 -11.99 6.94
N TRP A 173 6.17 -11.09 7.31
CA TRP A 173 6.11 -9.70 6.92
C TRP A 173 6.16 -9.52 5.40
N ASN A 174 7.09 -10.19 4.73
CA ASN A 174 7.21 -10.13 3.27
C ASN A 174 5.94 -10.62 2.58
N GLU A 175 5.30 -11.67 3.08
CA GLU A 175 4.03 -12.13 2.55
C GLU A 175 2.90 -11.11 2.77
N LEU A 176 2.82 -10.54 3.97
CA LEU A 176 1.78 -9.57 4.32
C LEU A 176 1.94 -8.26 3.54
N ILE A 177 3.17 -7.72 3.44
CA ILE A 177 3.38 -6.44 2.75
C ILE A 177 3.07 -6.52 1.25
N MET A 178 3.28 -7.67 0.65
CA MET A 178 3.05 -7.88 -0.79
C MET A 178 1.60 -8.21 -1.15
N ASN A 179 0.81 -8.75 -0.22
CA ASN A 179 -0.52 -9.30 -0.50
C ASN A 179 -1.61 -8.66 0.39
N SER A 180 -2.38 -9.47 1.12
CA SER A 180 -3.44 -8.98 1.99
C SER A 180 -2.90 -8.38 3.29
N HIS A 181 -3.53 -7.29 3.76
CA HIS A 181 -3.29 -6.75 5.11
C HIS A 181 -3.79 -7.68 6.24
N ARG A 182 -4.49 -8.75 5.87
CA ARG A 182 -5.01 -9.76 6.82
C ARG A 182 -3.89 -10.67 7.26
N ASP A 183 -3.34 -10.41 8.44
CA ASP A 183 -2.20 -11.13 9.03
C ASP A 183 -2.46 -12.63 9.18
N GLN A 184 -3.68 -13.04 9.45
CA GLN A 184 -4.08 -14.44 9.58
C GLN A 184 -3.93 -15.26 8.28
N LEU A 185 -4.21 -14.62 7.12
CA LEU A 185 -4.07 -15.29 5.82
C LEU A 185 -2.59 -15.56 5.48
N SER A 186 -1.73 -14.57 5.74
CA SER A 186 -0.30 -14.64 5.46
C SER A 186 0.49 -15.47 6.46
N LEU A 187 0.05 -15.56 7.73
CA LEU A 187 0.74 -16.32 8.76
C LEU A 187 0.87 -17.81 8.43
N THR A 188 -0.25 -18.44 8.06
CA THR A 188 -0.25 -19.88 7.75
C THR A 188 0.63 -20.18 6.53
N TYR A 189 0.60 -19.34 5.51
CA TYR A 189 1.49 -19.45 4.38
C TYR A 189 2.97 -19.30 4.79
N ALA A 190 3.30 -18.33 5.64
CA ALA A 190 4.67 -18.14 6.12
C ALA A 190 5.21 -19.34 6.90
N ILE A 191 4.39 -19.96 7.74
CA ILE A 191 4.74 -21.19 8.47
C ILE A 191 5.01 -22.33 7.48
N TRP A 192 4.15 -22.52 6.51
CA TRP A 192 4.33 -23.55 5.47
C TRP A 192 5.57 -23.30 4.63
N LYS A 193 5.72 -22.08 4.11
CA LYS A 193 6.83 -21.69 3.22
C LYS A 193 8.21 -21.79 3.88
N SER A 194 8.28 -21.50 5.17
CA SER A 194 9.50 -21.60 5.96
C SER A 194 9.85 -23.04 6.38
N GLY A 195 8.93 -23.99 6.27
CA GLY A 195 9.08 -25.37 6.73
C GLY A 195 9.14 -25.50 8.27
N LEU A 196 8.61 -24.52 9.01
CA LEU A 196 8.75 -24.40 10.46
C LEU A 196 7.54 -24.90 11.26
N ASN A 197 6.67 -25.71 10.65
CA ASN A 197 5.45 -26.20 11.30
C ASN A 197 5.70 -26.93 12.64
N ASP A 198 6.79 -27.70 12.73
CA ASP A 198 7.13 -28.44 13.93
C ASP A 198 7.93 -27.61 14.96
N PHE A 199 8.38 -26.44 14.56
CA PHE A 199 9.09 -25.48 15.41
C PHE A 199 8.14 -24.61 16.24
N ILE A 200 6.90 -24.40 15.76
CA ILE A 200 5.92 -23.58 16.44
C ILE A 200 5.05 -24.40 17.39
N SER A 201 4.69 -23.83 18.53
CA SER A 201 3.62 -24.39 19.38
C SER A 201 2.25 -23.87 18.93
N LYS A 202 1.25 -24.73 19.05
CA LYS A 202 -0.12 -24.52 18.59
C LYS A 202 -1.07 -24.62 19.77
N ALA A 203 -1.30 -23.48 20.44
CA ALA A 203 -2.17 -23.45 21.60
C ALA A 203 -3.66 -23.64 21.21
N GLU A 204 -4.38 -24.39 22.04
CA GLU A 204 -5.81 -24.60 21.85
C GLU A 204 -6.63 -23.33 22.14
N SER A 205 -7.79 -23.18 21.49
CA SER A 205 -8.61 -21.97 21.55
C SER A 205 -9.50 -21.89 22.79
N ASN A 206 -9.68 -22.95 23.55
CA ASN A 206 -10.74 -23.07 24.57
C ASN A 206 -10.54 -22.18 25.82
N ASN A 207 -9.34 -21.67 26.06
CA ASN A 207 -9.00 -20.85 27.24
C ASN A 207 -8.63 -19.40 26.90
N PHE A 208 -9.16 -18.89 25.82
CA PHE A 208 -8.70 -17.61 25.27
C PHE A 208 -9.37 -16.41 25.98
N PRO A 209 -8.61 -15.35 26.34
CA PRO A 209 -9.19 -14.15 26.95
C PRO A 209 -10.17 -13.47 25.99
N PRO A 210 -11.30 -12.95 26.51
CA PRO A 210 -12.25 -12.21 25.70
C PRO A 210 -11.67 -10.88 25.22
N ARG A 211 -12.32 -10.28 24.20
CA ARG A 211 -11.95 -8.98 23.62
C ARG A 211 -13.07 -7.98 23.75
N ASN A 212 -12.71 -6.73 23.96
CA ASN A 212 -13.62 -5.60 23.84
C ASN A 212 -13.52 -4.99 22.44
N HIS A 213 -14.54 -5.16 21.63
CA HIS A 213 -14.58 -4.56 20.29
C HIS A 213 -15.13 -3.13 20.35
N VAL A 214 -14.25 -2.14 20.42
CA VAL A 214 -14.58 -0.73 20.20
C VAL A 214 -13.70 -0.22 19.09
N THR A 215 -14.25 -0.05 17.91
CA THR A 215 -13.51 0.47 16.74
C THR A 215 -13.85 1.94 16.52
N ASN A 216 -12.90 2.83 16.75
CA ASN A 216 -12.98 4.24 16.39
C ASN A 216 -12.12 4.51 15.16
N ARG A 217 -12.67 4.36 13.95
CA ARG A 217 -11.98 4.81 12.73
C ARG A 217 -12.24 6.29 12.53
N LEU A 218 -11.24 7.13 12.78
CA LEU A 218 -11.26 8.52 12.35
C LEU A 218 -11.07 8.58 10.83
N THR A 219 -12.05 9.09 10.10
CA THR A 219 -11.93 9.33 8.67
C THR A 219 -11.11 10.59 8.44
N GLN A 220 -10.00 10.47 7.74
CA GLN A 220 -9.21 11.64 7.31
C GLN A 220 -9.94 12.36 6.17
N LYS A 221 -9.94 13.71 6.19
CA LYS A 221 -10.51 14.48 5.09
C LYS A 221 -9.73 14.23 3.80
N LEU A 222 -8.42 14.35 3.85
CA LEU A 222 -7.50 14.24 2.73
C LEU A 222 -6.32 13.33 3.07
N LEU A 223 -5.92 12.48 2.13
CA LEU A 223 -4.66 11.73 2.15
C LEU A 223 -3.89 12.02 0.86
N MET A 224 -2.67 12.55 1.02
CA MET A 224 -1.77 12.89 -0.08
C MET A 224 -0.58 11.93 -0.13
N PHE A 225 -0.13 11.61 -1.34
CA PHE A 225 1.13 10.90 -1.58
C PHE A 225 2.07 11.79 -2.37
N GLN A 226 3.16 12.23 -1.72
CA GLN A 226 4.21 13.02 -2.33
C GLN A 226 5.37 12.11 -2.73
N THR A 227 5.65 12.02 -4.03
CA THR A 227 6.63 11.08 -4.57
C THR A 227 8.02 11.68 -4.73
N TYR A 228 9.05 10.90 -4.42
CA TYR A 228 10.46 11.19 -4.69
C TYR A 228 11.21 9.88 -5.05
N TYR A 229 12.45 9.98 -5.53
CA TYR A 229 13.20 8.80 -6.01
C TYR A 229 14.69 8.80 -5.61
N LYS A 230 15.17 9.80 -4.88
CA LYS A 230 16.50 9.86 -4.28
C LYS A 230 16.39 10.33 -2.86
N THR A 231 17.10 9.68 -1.95
CA THR A 231 17.05 9.99 -0.50
C THR A 231 17.37 11.46 -0.20
N GLU A 232 18.31 12.05 -0.94
CA GLU A 232 18.71 13.45 -0.74
C GLU A 232 17.56 14.43 -1.01
N GLN A 233 16.61 14.06 -1.88
CA GLN A 233 15.44 14.91 -2.19
C GLN A 233 14.55 15.13 -0.98
N TYR A 234 14.47 14.19 -0.05
CA TYR A 234 13.65 14.33 1.15
C TYR A 234 14.03 15.56 1.96
N SER A 235 15.30 15.76 2.24
CA SER A 235 15.79 16.93 2.99
C SER A 235 15.96 18.19 2.12
N GLU A 236 16.37 18.04 0.85
CA GLU A 236 16.54 19.17 -0.07
C GLU A 236 15.23 19.93 -0.35
N TRP A 237 14.09 19.24 -0.31
CA TRP A 237 12.77 19.78 -0.64
C TRP A 237 11.85 19.92 0.58
N ASN A 238 12.40 19.95 1.82
CA ASN A 238 11.66 20.13 3.07
C ASN A 238 10.49 19.14 3.28
N MET A 239 10.60 17.91 2.76
CA MET A 239 9.54 16.92 2.88
C MET A 239 9.27 16.49 4.33
N ASP A 240 10.26 16.70 5.23
CA ASP A 240 10.14 16.56 6.68
C ASP A 240 9.16 17.53 7.34
N LYS A 241 8.75 18.59 6.63
CA LYS A 241 7.83 19.63 7.14
C LYS A 241 6.41 19.50 6.59
N THR A 242 6.12 18.44 5.86
CA THR A 242 4.77 18.22 5.31
C THR A 242 3.75 17.90 6.41
N PRO A 243 2.49 18.30 6.25
CA PRO A 243 1.42 17.92 7.18
C PRO A 243 1.24 16.40 7.31
N SER A 244 0.74 15.93 8.44
CA SER A 244 0.57 14.50 8.74
C SER A 244 -0.32 13.71 7.78
N PHE A 245 -1.15 14.39 7.00
CA PHE A 245 -1.95 13.76 5.94
C PHE A 245 -1.20 13.60 4.62
N VAL A 246 0.03 14.08 4.51
CA VAL A 246 0.93 13.88 3.36
C VAL A 246 1.92 12.78 3.68
N LYS A 247 1.92 11.75 2.84
CA LYS A 247 2.83 10.61 2.92
C LYS A 247 3.93 10.75 1.88
N CYS A 248 5.15 10.96 2.33
CA CYS A 248 6.32 11.08 1.45
C CYS A 248 6.82 9.69 1.05
N VAL A 249 6.87 9.39 -0.24
CA VAL A 249 7.15 8.04 -0.73
C VAL A 249 8.35 8.00 -1.65
N ASN A 250 9.38 7.26 -1.23
CA ASN A 250 10.48 6.91 -2.11
C ASN A 250 10.06 5.78 -3.05
N THR A 251 9.88 6.10 -4.33
CA THR A 251 9.37 5.15 -5.32
C THR A 251 10.38 4.10 -5.77
N THR A 252 11.62 4.14 -5.29
CA THR A 252 12.68 3.17 -5.61
C THR A 252 12.88 2.10 -4.53
N LEU A 253 12.16 2.20 -3.40
CA LEU A 253 12.32 1.27 -2.29
C LEU A 253 11.47 -0.01 -2.48
N PRO A 254 11.94 -1.17 -2.00
CA PRO A 254 11.32 -2.48 -2.27
C PRO A 254 10.14 -2.79 -1.34
N TYR A 255 9.23 -1.84 -1.16
CA TYR A 255 8.10 -1.99 -0.22
C TYR A 255 6.77 -2.36 -0.87
N TYR A 256 6.76 -2.60 -2.19
CA TYR A 256 5.57 -3.05 -2.91
C TYR A 256 5.94 -3.90 -4.14
N PRO A 257 5.02 -4.74 -4.63
CA PRO A 257 5.28 -5.62 -5.76
C PRO A 257 5.71 -4.84 -7.01
N HIS A 258 6.70 -5.37 -7.71
CA HIS A 258 7.18 -4.83 -8.97
C HIS A 258 7.77 -3.40 -8.87
N TYR A 259 8.20 -2.95 -7.67
CA TYR A 259 8.79 -1.61 -7.48
C TYR A 259 9.94 -1.32 -8.46
N GLU A 260 10.66 -2.36 -8.90
CA GLU A 260 11.72 -2.29 -9.89
C GLU A 260 11.25 -1.80 -11.28
N LEU A 261 9.94 -1.88 -11.55
CA LEU A 261 9.34 -1.35 -12.79
C LEU A 261 9.06 0.16 -12.74
N ASN A 262 9.33 0.82 -11.61
CA ASN A 262 9.14 2.27 -11.49
C ASN A 262 9.79 3.10 -12.62
N PRO A 263 10.98 2.75 -13.16
CA PRO A 263 11.56 3.45 -14.31
C PRO A 263 10.69 3.44 -15.59
N PHE A 264 9.77 2.50 -15.72
CA PHE A 264 8.89 2.33 -16.88
C PHE A 264 7.49 2.90 -16.67
N TRP A 265 7.01 2.83 -15.43
CA TRP A 265 5.65 3.25 -15.06
C TRP A 265 5.60 4.60 -14.36
N SER A 266 6.75 5.13 -13.91
CA SER A 266 6.85 6.32 -13.06
C SER A 266 5.96 6.17 -11.80
N GLU A 267 5.43 7.26 -11.26
CA GLU A 267 4.54 7.29 -10.09
C GLU A 267 3.25 6.45 -10.24
N PHE A 268 2.89 6.04 -11.45
CA PHE A 268 1.70 5.21 -11.67
C PHE A 268 1.82 3.81 -11.09
N LEU A 269 3.03 3.30 -10.89
CA LEU A 269 3.21 2.03 -10.20
C LEU A 269 2.82 2.15 -8.71
N LEU A 270 3.19 3.25 -8.05
CA LEU A 270 2.72 3.55 -6.69
C LEU A 270 1.21 3.77 -6.66
N MET A 271 0.64 4.51 -7.63
CA MET A 271 -0.82 4.67 -7.74
C MET A 271 -1.53 3.33 -7.86
N LYS A 272 -0.95 2.38 -8.63
CA LYS A 272 -1.48 1.01 -8.75
C LYS A 272 -1.50 0.32 -7.39
N ARG A 273 -0.40 0.40 -6.63
CA ARG A 273 -0.32 -0.19 -5.29
C ARG A 273 -1.34 0.43 -4.32
N ILE A 274 -1.48 1.75 -4.32
CA ILE A 274 -2.48 2.44 -3.49
C ILE A 274 -3.91 2.02 -3.90
N TYR A 275 -4.19 1.94 -5.20
CA TYR A 275 -5.48 1.49 -5.73
C TYR A 275 -5.81 0.04 -5.32
N GLU A 276 -4.87 -0.88 -5.41
CA GLU A 276 -5.03 -2.29 -5.02
C GLU A 276 -5.36 -2.46 -3.54
N ASN A 277 -4.95 -1.50 -2.70
CA ASN A 277 -5.19 -1.48 -1.27
C ASN A 277 -6.10 -0.31 -0.83
N ILE A 278 -6.86 0.27 -1.76
CA ILE A 278 -7.61 1.51 -1.55
C ILE A 278 -8.57 1.45 -0.35
N ASP A 279 -9.13 0.29 -0.07
CA ASP A 279 -10.10 0.11 1.00
C ASP A 279 -9.43 0.08 2.40
N GLU A 280 -8.10 -0.04 2.46
CA GLU A 280 -7.33 0.09 3.71
C GLU A 280 -7.17 1.56 4.16
N TYR A 281 -7.30 2.52 3.24
CA TYR A 281 -7.13 3.94 3.52
C TYR A 281 -8.48 4.58 3.89
N ASN A 282 -8.60 5.08 5.12
CA ASN A 282 -9.84 5.71 5.60
C ASN A 282 -9.79 7.23 5.35
N CYS A 283 -10.00 7.65 4.11
CA CYS A 283 -10.01 9.05 3.70
C CYS A 283 -11.17 9.35 2.75
N GLU A 284 -11.59 10.62 2.70
CA GLU A 284 -12.62 11.11 1.78
C GLU A 284 -12.02 11.46 0.41
N TYR A 285 -10.88 12.17 0.43
CA TYR A 285 -10.12 12.55 -0.75
C TYR A 285 -8.75 11.90 -0.76
N ILE A 286 -8.27 11.65 -1.97
CA ILE A 286 -6.91 11.15 -2.22
C ILE A 286 -6.25 12.02 -3.27
N GLY A 287 -4.95 12.26 -3.10
CA GLY A 287 -4.19 13.05 -4.04
C GLY A 287 -2.75 12.59 -4.17
N PHE A 288 -2.13 13.06 -5.24
CA PHE A 288 -0.73 12.84 -5.56
C PHE A 288 -0.07 14.14 -5.94
N ASP A 289 1.18 14.30 -5.54
CA ASP A 289 2.08 15.32 -6.05
C ASP A 289 3.55 14.82 -6.04
N GLN A 290 4.48 15.69 -6.35
CA GLN A 290 5.89 15.33 -6.51
C GLN A 290 6.77 16.22 -5.63
N TYR A 291 7.92 15.72 -5.21
CA TYR A 291 8.88 16.44 -4.36
C TYR A 291 9.20 17.87 -4.81
N LYS A 292 9.33 18.11 -6.12
CA LYS A 292 9.64 19.42 -6.69
C LYS A 292 8.44 20.24 -7.15
N ARG A 293 7.22 19.70 -7.07
CA ARG A 293 5.97 20.37 -7.42
C ARG A 293 4.86 19.86 -6.53
N HIS A 294 4.53 20.57 -5.49
CA HIS A 294 3.53 20.17 -4.51
C HIS A 294 2.48 21.25 -4.31
N PHE A 295 1.35 20.86 -3.78
CA PHE A 295 0.24 21.75 -3.48
C PHE A 295 0.52 22.64 -2.25
N ASP A 296 -0.11 23.81 -2.18
CA ASP A 296 -0.27 24.53 -0.93
C ASP A 296 -1.34 23.84 -0.07
N TYR A 297 -0.88 22.99 0.83
CA TYR A 297 -1.76 22.13 1.64
C TYR A 297 -2.71 22.91 2.56
N ASN A 298 -2.38 24.13 2.95
CA ASN A 298 -3.23 24.95 3.83
C ASN A 298 -4.46 25.45 3.07
N SER A 299 -4.29 25.92 1.84
CA SER A 299 -5.38 26.40 1.01
C SER A 299 -6.25 25.26 0.49
N ILE A 300 -5.67 24.08 0.25
CA ILE A 300 -6.37 22.90 -0.26
C ILE A 300 -7.47 22.42 0.68
N LEU A 301 -7.20 22.28 1.98
CA LEU A 301 -8.19 21.80 2.96
C LEU A 301 -9.41 22.72 3.00
N GLN A 302 -9.18 24.04 3.03
CA GLN A 302 -10.26 25.02 3.01
C GLN A 302 -11.08 24.94 1.71
N PHE A 303 -10.41 24.74 0.57
CA PHE A 303 -11.11 24.59 -0.71
C PHE A 303 -11.98 23.34 -0.75
N LEU A 304 -11.53 22.19 -0.24
CA LEU A 304 -12.30 20.96 -0.21
C LEU A 304 -13.53 21.04 0.70
N GLU A 305 -13.54 21.93 1.69
CA GLU A 305 -14.73 22.21 2.51
C GLU A 305 -15.80 23.00 1.74
N THR A 306 -15.38 23.97 0.96
CA THR A 306 -16.30 24.86 0.21
C THR A 306 -16.74 24.28 -1.12
N SER A 307 -15.97 23.37 -1.71
CA SER A 307 -16.22 22.80 -3.04
C SER A 307 -16.01 21.27 -3.04
N PRO A 308 -16.83 20.51 -2.30
CA PRO A 308 -16.59 19.10 -2.02
C PRO A 308 -16.70 18.18 -3.24
N ASP A 309 -17.32 18.62 -4.32
CA ASP A 309 -17.47 17.81 -5.55
C ASP A 309 -16.41 18.07 -6.61
N ASN A 310 -15.49 18.99 -6.33
CA ASN A 310 -14.45 19.35 -7.29
C ASN A 310 -13.24 18.42 -7.18
N ALA A 311 -12.56 18.21 -8.33
CA ALA A 311 -11.18 17.78 -8.35
C ALA A 311 -10.27 19.01 -8.43
N ILE A 312 -9.04 18.85 -7.96
CA ILE A 312 -8.00 19.88 -7.97
C ILE A 312 -6.83 19.37 -8.81
N VAL A 313 -6.25 20.22 -9.64
CA VAL A 313 -5.04 19.92 -10.42
C VAL A 313 -4.04 21.07 -10.33
N GLY A 314 -2.76 20.75 -10.50
CA GLY A 314 -1.69 21.74 -10.52
C GLY A 314 -1.62 22.46 -11.87
N ASP A 315 -1.32 21.73 -12.92
CA ASP A 315 -1.09 22.28 -14.25
C ASP A 315 -2.22 21.92 -15.19
N LEU A 316 -2.76 22.93 -15.87
CA LEU A 316 -3.80 22.79 -16.90
C LEU A 316 -3.38 23.58 -18.14
N GLY A 317 -3.40 22.96 -19.29
CA GLY A 317 -3.12 23.61 -20.58
C GLY A 317 -4.00 23.05 -21.68
N TYR A 318 -3.65 23.37 -22.94
CA TYR A 318 -4.40 22.95 -24.12
C TYR A 318 -3.47 22.35 -25.16
N ILE A 319 -3.68 21.08 -25.51
CA ILE A 319 -2.86 20.34 -26.45
C ILE A 319 -3.72 19.44 -27.35
N ASN A 320 -3.17 19.02 -28.49
CA ASN A 320 -3.65 17.83 -29.17
C ASN A 320 -2.98 16.62 -28.51
N VAL A 321 -3.73 15.83 -27.74
CA VAL A 321 -3.21 14.76 -26.88
C VAL A 321 -2.47 13.69 -27.67
N TYR A 322 -3.03 13.27 -28.79
CA TYR A 322 -2.43 12.28 -29.67
C TYR A 322 -1.11 12.80 -30.27
N LYS A 323 -1.12 13.98 -30.88
CA LYS A 323 0.09 14.58 -31.47
C LYS A 323 1.18 14.81 -30.43
N HIS A 324 0.83 15.39 -29.30
CA HIS A 324 1.77 15.64 -28.19
C HIS A 324 2.45 14.35 -27.67
N TYR A 325 1.74 13.21 -27.70
CA TYR A 325 2.36 11.93 -27.41
C TYR A 325 3.35 11.53 -28.52
N CYS A 326 2.95 11.61 -29.78
CA CYS A 326 3.74 11.23 -30.94
C CYS A 326 4.99 12.10 -31.15
N ASP A 327 5.00 13.34 -30.65
CA ASP A 327 6.18 14.22 -30.71
C ASP A 327 7.33 13.71 -29.82
N GLY A 328 7.02 12.96 -28.74
CA GLY A 328 7.99 12.45 -27.77
C GLY A 328 8.14 10.93 -27.74
N HIS A 329 7.17 10.17 -28.22
CA HIS A 329 7.13 8.71 -28.10
C HIS A 329 6.66 8.03 -29.39
N LYS A 330 6.86 6.73 -29.46
CA LYS A 330 6.49 5.91 -30.60
C LYS A 330 4.96 5.96 -30.83
N LYS A 331 4.56 6.42 -32.02
CA LYS A 331 3.16 6.52 -32.47
C LYS A 331 2.38 5.20 -32.23
N LYS A 332 3.01 4.04 -32.49
CA LYS A 332 2.38 2.73 -32.33
C LYS A 332 1.90 2.44 -30.92
N ASP A 333 2.52 3.02 -29.89
CA ASP A 333 2.14 2.77 -28.50
C ASP A 333 0.77 3.41 -28.18
N ILE A 334 0.57 4.67 -28.59
CA ILE A 334 -0.74 5.32 -28.40
C ILE A 334 -1.81 4.73 -29.32
N GLU A 335 -1.45 4.27 -30.51
CA GLU A 335 -2.38 3.56 -31.43
C GLU A 335 -2.84 2.23 -30.81
N ASN A 336 -1.93 1.45 -30.23
CA ASN A 336 -2.27 0.22 -29.53
C ASN A 336 -3.15 0.48 -28.31
N LEU A 337 -2.86 1.54 -27.54
CA LEU A 337 -3.74 1.96 -26.45
C LEU A 337 -5.14 2.30 -26.93
N ILE A 338 -5.26 3.11 -27.99
CA ILE A 338 -6.54 3.49 -28.59
C ILE A 338 -7.31 2.26 -29.08
N ASP A 339 -6.63 1.31 -29.75
CA ASP A 339 -7.25 0.05 -30.19
C ASP A 339 -7.80 -0.77 -29.02
N ILE A 340 -7.06 -0.84 -27.92
CA ILE A 340 -7.50 -1.53 -26.69
C ILE A 340 -8.72 -0.87 -26.10
N ILE A 341 -8.72 0.45 -25.90
CA ILE A 341 -9.80 1.16 -25.21
C ILE A 341 -11.03 1.36 -26.09
N SER A 342 -10.90 1.39 -27.42
CA SER A 342 -12.02 1.52 -28.36
C SER A 342 -13.01 0.36 -28.30
N LYS A 343 -12.57 -0.80 -27.81
CA LYS A 343 -13.36 -2.03 -27.68
C LYS A 343 -14.21 -2.10 -26.39
N ASP A 344 -14.10 -1.07 -25.54
CA ASP A 344 -14.76 -1.06 -24.23
C ASP A 344 -15.50 0.26 -23.99
N ALA A 345 -16.81 0.17 -23.82
CA ALA A 345 -17.69 1.33 -23.65
C ALA A 345 -17.34 2.22 -22.44
N ARG A 346 -16.65 1.67 -21.43
CA ARG A 346 -16.18 2.45 -20.26
C ARG A 346 -15.26 3.60 -20.66
N TYR A 347 -14.54 3.47 -21.77
CA TYR A 347 -13.58 4.47 -22.26
C TYR A 347 -14.15 5.42 -23.32
N TYR A 348 -15.44 5.37 -23.64
CA TYR A 348 -16.02 6.13 -24.76
C TYR A 348 -15.61 7.61 -24.75
N ASN A 349 -15.79 8.31 -23.64
CA ASN A 349 -15.44 9.73 -23.52
C ASN A 349 -13.93 9.97 -23.58
N ILE A 350 -13.13 9.10 -22.98
CA ILE A 350 -11.65 9.16 -23.00
C ILE A 350 -11.17 8.99 -24.45
N ASN A 351 -11.66 7.97 -25.13
CA ASN A 351 -11.30 7.67 -26.51
C ASN A 351 -11.66 8.83 -27.46
N LYS A 352 -12.86 9.40 -27.31
CA LYS A 352 -13.28 10.59 -28.06
C LYS A 352 -12.32 11.77 -27.85
N LEU A 353 -11.86 11.99 -26.62
CA LEU A 353 -10.94 13.08 -26.30
C LEU A 353 -9.55 12.87 -26.92
N LEU A 354 -9.03 11.64 -26.91
CA LEU A 354 -7.75 11.29 -27.54
C LEU A 354 -7.74 11.54 -29.05
N HIS A 355 -8.90 11.44 -29.72
CA HIS A 355 -9.07 11.74 -31.16
C HIS A 355 -9.42 13.18 -31.45
N SER A 356 -9.70 13.99 -30.43
CA SER A 356 -10.08 15.40 -30.63
C SER A 356 -8.87 16.24 -31.06
N GLY A 357 -9.13 17.43 -31.57
CA GLY A 357 -8.09 18.41 -31.87
C GLY A 357 -7.42 18.92 -30.60
N VAL A 358 -7.26 20.22 -30.45
CA VAL A 358 -6.72 20.82 -29.22
C VAL A 358 -7.80 20.81 -28.13
N VAL A 359 -7.50 20.18 -27.01
CA VAL A 359 -8.38 20.03 -25.86
C VAL A 359 -7.67 20.41 -24.57
N ALA A 360 -8.41 20.64 -23.50
CA ALA A 360 -7.83 20.81 -22.17
C ALA A 360 -7.08 19.55 -21.74
N PHE A 361 -5.98 19.73 -21.04
CA PHE A 361 -5.11 18.65 -20.58
C PHE A 361 -4.44 19.03 -19.26
N THR A 362 -4.39 18.08 -18.32
CA THR A 362 -3.66 18.23 -17.06
C THR A 362 -2.30 17.57 -17.18
N PHE A 363 -1.24 18.30 -16.87
CA PHE A 363 0.13 17.81 -16.98
C PHE A 363 0.61 17.19 -15.66
N GLY A 364 1.24 16.03 -15.79
CA GLY A 364 1.77 15.29 -14.66
C GLY A 364 0.69 14.60 -13.81
N SER A 365 1.11 14.07 -12.68
CA SER A 365 0.27 13.31 -11.75
C SER A 365 -0.13 14.13 -10.50
N CYS A 366 -0.05 15.47 -10.55
CA CYS A 366 -0.45 16.34 -9.44
C CYS A 366 -1.97 16.60 -9.47
N PHE A 367 -2.69 15.86 -8.64
CA PHE A 367 -4.16 15.96 -8.56
C PHE A 367 -4.69 15.60 -7.17
N ILE A 368 -5.89 16.05 -6.86
CA ILE A 368 -6.70 15.64 -5.72
C ILE A 368 -8.13 15.38 -6.19
N MET A 369 -8.70 14.26 -5.77
CA MET A 369 -10.08 13.91 -6.08
C MET A 369 -10.72 13.04 -4.99
N LYS A 370 -12.05 12.89 -5.01
CA LYS A 370 -12.74 11.96 -4.11
C LYS A 370 -12.21 10.52 -4.28
N LYS A 371 -12.09 9.79 -3.20
CA LYS A 371 -11.59 8.40 -3.16
C LYS A 371 -12.31 7.48 -4.16
N HIS A 372 -13.62 7.60 -4.31
CA HIS A 372 -14.37 6.79 -5.28
C HIS A 372 -14.03 7.12 -6.74
N ALA A 373 -13.75 8.40 -7.06
CA ALA A 373 -13.30 8.80 -8.39
C ALA A 373 -11.89 8.32 -8.69
N PHE A 374 -10.99 8.39 -7.69
CA PHE A 374 -9.67 7.79 -7.77
C PHE A 374 -9.74 6.28 -8.06
N LYS A 375 -10.62 5.56 -7.35
CA LYS A 375 -10.85 4.13 -7.61
C LYS A 375 -11.28 3.89 -9.06
N LYS A 376 -12.23 4.68 -9.58
CA LYS A 376 -12.74 4.57 -10.94
C LYS A 376 -11.65 4.86 -11.99
N VAL A 377 -10.87 5.92 -11.84
CA VAL A 377 -9.81 6.26 -12.82
C VAL A 377 -8.68 5.23 -12.79
N CYS A 378 -8.28 4.75 -11.62
CA CYS A 378 -7.26 3.71 -11.51
C CYS A 378 -7.71 2.38 -12.14
N GLU A 379 -8.98 2.00 -11.97
CA GLU A 379 -9.54 0.83 -12.65
C GLU A 379 -9.36 0.94 -14.17
N LEU A 380 -9.71 2.09 -14.76
CA LEU A 380 -9.56 2.34 -16.20
C LEU A 380 -8.08 2.33 -16.63
N ILE A 381 -7.23 3.09 -15.93
CA ILE A 381 -5.80 3.17 -16.28
C ILE A 381 -5.16 1.79 -16.25
N PHE A 382 -5.32 1.05 -15.15
CA PHE A 382 -4.60 -0.21 -14.98
C PHE A 382 -5.19 -1.37 -15.77
N ASP A 383 -6.49 -1.34 -16.09
CA ASP A 383 -7.06 -2.27 -17.07
C ASP A 383 -6.44 -2.07 -18.47
N ALA A 384 -6.35 -0.83 -18.95
CA ALA A 384 -5.75 -0.53 -20.24
C ALA A 384 -4.26 -0.83 -20.31
N ILE A 385 -3.48 -0.39 -19.30
CA ILE A 385 -2.03 -0.59 -19.26
C ILE A 385 -1.65 -2.07 -19.06
N ASN A 386 -2.42 -2.83 -18.28
CA ASN A 386 -2.22 -4.28 -18.15
C ASN A 386 -2.44 -5.00 -19.50
N LYS A 387 -3.42 -4.58 -20.29
CA LYS A 387 -3.62 -5.11 -21.64
C LYS A 387 -2.46 -4.76 -22.59
N MET A 388 -1.85 -3.59 -22.41
CA MET A 388 -0.62 -3.22 -23.13
C MET A 388 0.56 -4.08 -22.71
N ASP A 389 0.74 -4.36 -21.41
CA ASP A 389 1.78 -5.23 -20.88
C ASP A 389 1.69 -6.63 -21.50
N VAL A 390 0.48 -7.20 -21.54
CA VAL A 390 0.21 -8.49 -22.18
C VAL A 390 0.48 -8.43 -23.70
N LEU A 391 0.03 -7.38 -24.38
CA LEU A 391 0.21 -7.20 -25.83
C LEU A 391 1.72 -7.18 -26.20
N TYR A 392 2.55 -6.61 -25.33
CA TYR A 392 4.00 -6.53 -25.54
C TYR A 392 4.76 -7.73 -24.96
N GLY A 393 4.07 -8.68 -24.31
CA GLY A 393 4.66 -9.89 -23.74
C GLY A 393 5.62 -9.62 -22.57
N LEU A 394 5.36 -8.56 -21.79
CA LEU A 394 6.26 -8.08 -20.74
C LEU A 394 6.04 -8.77 -19.39
N ASP A 395 4.80 -9.19 -19.09
CA ASP A 395 4.42 -10.03 -17.94
C ASP A 395 4.89 -9.48 -16.57
N TYR A 396 4.98 -8.16 -16.41
CA TYR A 396 5.56 -7.52 -15.23
C TYR A 396 6.99 -7.97 -14.89
N ASP A 397 7.75 -8.48 -15.86
CA ASP A 397 9.14 -8.92 -15.70
C ASP A 397 10.13 -7.81 -16.05
N TYR A 398 10.95 -7.36 -15.10
CA TYR A 398 11.91 -6.27 -15.30
C TYR A 398 12.85 -6.50 -16.50
N LYS A 399 13.35 -7.72 -16.68
CA LYS A 399 14.28 -8.03 -17.78
C LYS A 399 13.61 -7.95 -19.15
N LYS A 400 12.34 -8.39 -19.23
CA LYS A 400 11.55 -8.26 -20.46
C LYS A 400 11.30 -6.80 -20.80
N TYR A 401 10.94 -5.97 -19.80
CA TYR A 401 10.81 -4.52 -19.97
C TYR A 401 12.11 -3.89 -20.44
N GLU A 402 13.21 -4.15 -19.74
CA GLU A 402 14.52 -3.59 -20.10
C GLU A 402 14.93 -3.96 -21.52
N ASN A 403 14.85 -5.24 -21.89
CA ASN A 403 15.20 -5.71 -23.22
C ASN A 403 14.30 -5.10 -24.31
N TYR A 404 12.99 -5.04 -24.08
CA TYR A 404 12.05 -4.45 -25.02
C TYR A 404 12.38 -2.97 -25.28
N PHE A 405 12.46 -2.16 -24.25
CA PHE A 405 12.68 -0.72 -24.41
C PHE A 405 14.09 -0.35 -24.85
N ARG A 406 15.12 -1.16 -24.53
CA ARG A 406 16.47 -0.97 -25.15
C ARG A 406 16.46 -1.23 -26.66
N LYS A 407 15.76 -2.25 -27.09
CA LYS A 407 15.61 -2.55 -28.52
C LYS A 407 14.82 -1.45 -29.23
N GLU A 408 13.73 -0.98 -28.65
CA GLU A 408 12.93 0.10 -29.21
C GLU A 408 13.70 1.44 -29.26
N ALA A 409 14.45 1.80 -28.23
CA ALA A 409 15.28 3.02 -28.25
C ALA A 409 16.33 2.97 -29.36
N LYS A 410 17.02 1.84 -29.53
CA LYS A 410 17.99 1.65 -30.59
C LYS A 410 17.33 1.78 -31.99
N HIS A 411 16.15 1.20 -32.17
CA HIS A 411 15.41 1.33 -33.42
C HIS A 411 15.01 2.78 -33.71
N LEU A 412 14.62 3.56 -32.69
CA LEU A 412 14.32 4.97 -32.86
C LEU A 412 15.54 5.83 -33.16
N GLU A 413 16.71 5.50 -32.60
CA GLU A 413 17.98 6.16 -32.95
C GLU A 413 18.35 5.95 -34.44
N GLU A 414 18.10 4.76 -34.95
CA GLU A 414 18.43 4.39 -36.34
C GLU A 414 17.40 4.90 -37.38
N TYR A 415 16.11 4.87 -37.03
CA TYR A 415 15.01 5.06 -38.01
C TYR A 415 13.95 6.12 -37.61
N GLY A 416 14.02 6.66 -36.41
CA GLY A 416 13.03 7.63 -35.90
C GLY A 416 13.41 9.06 -36.22
N ASN A 417 12.95 9.62 -37.34
CA ASN A 417 13.38 10.98 -37.77
C ASN A 417 12.76 12.11 -36.97
N ASP A 418 11.51 11.93 -36.43
CA ASP A 418 10.68 13.01 -35.88
C ASP A 418 10.45 12.93 -34.37
N ILE A 419 11.00 11.91 -33.67
CA ILE A 419 10.82 11.69 -32.22
C ILE A 419 12.01 12.24 -31.43
N THR A 420 11.75 13.07 -30.41
CA THR A 420 12.78 13.62 -29.54
C THR A 420 12.25 13.76 -28.09
N PRO A 421 13.00 13.32 -27.06
CA PRO A 421 14.32 12.65 -27.10
C PRO A 421 14.22 11.15 -27.43
N LYS A 422 15.24 10.61 -28.09
CA LYS A 422 15.33 9.19 -28.49
C LYS A 422 16.00 8.30 -27.43
N THR A 423 16.50 8.87 -26.34
CA THR A 423 17.25 8.15 -25.31
C THR A 423 16.44 7.05 -24.66
N TYR A 424 17.09 5.94 -24.32
CA TYR A 424 16.47 4.82 -23.60
C TYR A 424 15.77 5.32 -22.31
N GLU A 425 16.39 6.19 -21.54
CA GLU A 425 15.85 6.73 -20.28
C GLU A 425 14.54 7.47 -20.47
N TYR A 426 14.32 8.08 -21.62
CA TYR A 426 13.06 8.74 -21.94
C TYR A 426 12.02 7.76 -22.48
N GLN A 427 12.41 6.95 -23.47
CA GLN A 427 11.51 6.04 -24.17
C GLN A 427 10.97 4.92 -23.28
N ARG A 428 11.77 4.43 -22.33
CA ARG A 428 11.31 3.40 -21.37
C ARG A 428 10.11 3.85 -20.50
N ARG A 429 9.85 5.15 -20.38
CA ARG A 429 8.74 5.73 -19.60
C ARG A 429 7.39 5.71 -20.33
N CYS A 430 7.30 5.04 -21.47
CA CYS A 430 6.11 4.95 -22.32
C CYS A 430 4.83 4.67 -21.53
N PHE A 431 4.82 3.68 -20.63
CA PHE A 431 3.62 3.33 -19.85
C PHE A 431 3.21 4.44 -18.88
N GLY A 432 4.16 5.13 -18.26
CA GLY A 432 3.87 6.31 -17.46
C GLY A 432 3.20 7.43 -18.27
N TYR A 433 3.71 7.71 -19.46
CA TYR A 433 3.14 8.72 -20.35
C TYR A 433 1.75 8.33 -20.89
N LEU A 434 1.53 7.05 -21.21
CA LEU A 434 0.19 6.58 -21.61
C LEU A 434 -0.82 6.67 -20.45
N ALA A 435 -0.40 6.30 -19.26
CA ALA A 435 -1.22 6.41 -18.04
C ALA A 435 -1.59 7.87 -17.72
N GLU A 436 -0.66 8.82 -17.93
CA GLU A 436 -0.91 10.26 -17.79
C GLU A 436 -2.00 10.73 -18.76
N ARG A 437 -2.02 10.26 -20.02
CA ARG A 437 -3.07 10.61 -21.00
C ARG A 437 -4.43 10.10 -20.55
N LEU A 438 -4.51 8.89 -20.03
CA LEU A 438 -5.74 8.33 -19.50
C LEU A 438 -6.23 9.10 -18.26
N LEU A 439 -5.32 9.41 -17.31
CA LEU A 439 -5.63 10.19 -16.11
C LEU A 439 -6.17 11.58 -16.49
N SER A 440 -5.43 12.31 -17.32
CA SER A 440 -5.84 13.64 -17.77
C SER A 440 -7.19 13.60 -18.50
N SER A 441 -7.36 12.67 -19.44
CA SER A 441 -8.61 12.53 -20.18
C SER A 441 -9.80 12.24 -19.27
N PHE A 442 -9.61 11.41 -18.22
CA PHE A 442 -10.64 11.18 -17.21
C PHE A 442 -10.98 12.46 -16.44
N ILE A 443 -9.97 13.19 -15.95
CA ILE A 443 -10.17 14.43 -15.19
C ILE A 443 -10.91 15.46 -16.04
N ILE A 444 -10.52 15.62 -17.31
CA ILE A 444 -11.17 16.56 -18.22
C ILE A 444 -12.65 16.18 -18.49
N THR A 445 -12.93 14.90 -18.73
CA THR A 445 -14.30 14.44 -19.02
C THR A 445 -15.21 14.43 -17.80
N GLU A 446 -14.69 14.05 -16.63
CA GLU A 446 -15.49 13.92 -15.40
C GLU A 446 -15.62 15.22 -14.61
N TYR A 447 -14.66 16.15 -14.72
CA TYR A 447 -14.65 17.37 -13.92
C TYR A 447 -14.61 18.65 -14.73
N TYR A 448 -13.69 18.81 -15.69
CA TYR A 448 -13.52 20.07 -16.42
C TYR A 448 -14.78 20.45 -17.22
N TYR A 449 -15.30 19.56 -18.05
CA TYR A 449 -16.51 19.83 -18.85
C TYR A 449 -17.78 19.96 -18.02
N LYS A 450 -17.73 19.57 -16.74
CA LYS A 450 -18.85 19.72 -15.79
C LYS A 450 -18.71 20.93 -14.88
N GLY A 451 -17.68 21.76 -15.08
CA GLY A 451 -17.41 22.94 -14.24
C GLY A 451 -16.98 22.59 -12.79
N LYS A 452 -16.43 21.39 -12.59
CA LYS A 452 -16.03 20.87 -11.27
C LYS A 452 -14.52 20.70 -11.13
N LEU A 453 -13.70 21.34 -11.96
CA LEU A 453 -12.26 21.33 -11.88
C LEU A 453 -11.73 22.64 -11.34
N ALA A 454 -10.98 22.58 -10.25
CA ALA A 454 -10.19 23.70 -9.76
C ALA A 454 -8.72 23.55 -10.17
N ARG A 455 -8.10 24.67 -10.46
CA ARG A 455 -6.67 24.77 -10.66
C ARG A 455 -6.04 25.51 -9.50
N THR A 456 -4.95 24.99 -8.97
CA THR A 456 -4.10 25.72 -8.00
C THR A 456 -2.67 25.75 -8.46
N VAL A 457 -1.92 26.77 -8.01
CA VAL A 457 -0.50 26.87 -8.31
C VAL A 457 0.27 25.84 -7.49
N LEU A 458 1.16 25.11 -8.14
CA LEU A 458 2.09 24.22 -7.46
C LEU A 458 3.28 25.02 -6.92
N ILE A 459 3.65 24.73 -5.70
CA ILE A 459 4.85 25.28 -5.07
C ILE A 459 6.07 24.51 -5.60
N ASN A 460 7.12 25.25 -5.94
CA ASN A 460 8.38 24.71 -6.44
C ASN A 460 9.53 25.41 -5.68
N GLU A 461 9.67 25.06 -4.40
CA GLU A 461 10.66 25.66 -3.51
C GLU A 461 11.73 24.63 -3.15
N LYS A 462 12.93 24.82 -3.69
CA LYS A 462 14.13 24.12 -3.24
C LYS A 462 14.82 24.94 -2.14
N LYS A 463 15.39 24.28 -1.13
CA LYS A 463 16.26 24.91 -0.13
C LYS A 463 17.42 25.67 -0.79
#